data_cf6979bfb36e9102424f6d3d7545043b
#
_entry.id   cf6979bfb36e9102424f6d3d7545043b
#
_cell.length_a   1.000
_cell.length_b   1.000
_cell.length_c   1.000
_cell.angle_alpha   90.00
_cell.angle_beta   90.00
_cell.angle_gamma   90.00
#
_symmetry.space_group_name_H-M   'P 1'
#
loop_
_entity.id
_entity.type
_entity.pdbx_description
1 polymer ?
#
loop_
_entity_poly.entity_id
_entity_poly.type
_entity_poly.pdbx_seq_one_letter_code
_entity_poly.pdbx_strand_id
1 'polypeptide(L)'
;MTTSDIESLGDFISASRLKGEIWGLHCKDGWVICDSAIYEDTDVMPFWSSRDAAAVHCVDEWEDFAPVSIPLQTFIEEWLVDLARDEVMLGPDWGKELSGEEVDPVDLATKYQDPTLLN
;
A
#
# COMPACT_ATOMS: atom_id res chain seq x y z
N MET A 1 -16.99 -9.13 13.91
CA MET A 1 -16.29 -8.68 14.07
C MET A 1 -15.75 -8.24 13.12
N THR A 2 -15.75 -7.72 12.74
CA THR A 2 -15.21 -7.49 11.88
C THR A 2 -15.19 -6.25 11.40
N THR A 3 -14.73 -5.36 11.93
CA THR A 3 -14.38 -4.10 11.55
C THR A 3 -12.98 -4.11 11.12
N SER A 4 -12.47 -5.27 10.82
CA SER A 4 -11.05 -5.43 10.58
C SER A 4 -10.56 -4.62 9.39
N ASP A 5 -11.37 -4.47 8.34
CA ASP A 5 -10.90 -3.73 7.15
C ASP A 5 -10.68 -2.25 7.48
N ILE A 6 -11.60 -1.67 8.22
CA ILE A 6 -11.48 -0.26 8.60
C ILE A 6 -10.29 -0.09 9.54
N GLU A 7 -10.12 -1.01 10.47
CA GLU A 7 -9.01 -0.95 11.41
C GLU A 7 -7.67 -1.11 10.69
N SER A 8 -7.62 -2.01 9.69
CA SER A 8 -6.38 -2.24 8.96
C SER A 8 -5.93 -0.99 8.23
N LEU A 9 -6.84 -0.28 7.59
CA LEU A 9 -6.47 0.94 6.89
C LEU A 9 -6.05 2.02 7.88
N GLY A 10 -6.77 2.15 9.00
CA GLY A 10 -6.40 3.10 10.04
C GLY A 10 -5.02 2.79 10.61
N ASP A 11 -4.72 1.52 10.82
CA ASP A 11 -3.41 1.11 11.32
C ASP A 11 -2.31 1.41 10.30
N PHE A 12 -2.58 1.18 9.02
CA PHE A 12 -1.63 1.49 7.95
C PHE A 12 -1.30 2.99 7.96
N ILE A 13 -2.32 3.83 8.03
CA ILE A 13 -2.13 5.28 8.05
C ILE A 13 -1.35 5.71 9.29
N SER A 14 -1.75 5.21 10.46
CA SER A 14 -1.09 5.57 11.72
C SER A 14 0.36 5.15 11.74
N ALA A 15 0.65 3.92 11.32
CA ALA A 15 2.02 3.41 11.32
C ALA A 15 2.90 4.17 10.33
N SER A 16 2.35 4.48 9.14
CA SER A 16 3.14 5.22 8.16
C SER A 16 3.44 6.64 8.63
N ARG A 17 2.48 7.27 9.31
CA ARG A 17 2.72 8.60 9.87
C ARG A 17 3.77 8.57 10.96
N LEU A 18 3.68 7.56 11.82
CA LEU A 18 4.62 7.45 12.92
C LEU A 18 6.04 7.27 12.42
N LYS A 19 6.21 6.46 11.40
CA LYS A 19 7.54 6.14 10.88
C LYS A 19 7.98 7.08 9.77
N GLY A 20 7.05 7.79 9.14
CA GLY A 20 7.37 8.71 8.06
C GLY A 20 7.72 8.02 6.76
N GLU A 21 7.34 6.77 6.60
CA GLU A 21 7.67 6.01 5.40
C GLU A 21 6.68 4.88 5.14
N ILE A 22 6.66 4.44 3.89
CA ILE A 22 5.87 3.31 3.44
C ILE A 22 6.79 2.40 2.65
N TRP A 23 6.52 1.12 2.63
CA TRP A 23 7.37 0.14 1.97
C TRP A 23 6.66 -0.50 0.79
N GLY A 24 7.34 -0.56 -0.35
CA GLY A 24 6.90 -1.32 -1.52
C GLY A 24 7.91 -2.38 -1.83
N LEU A 25 7.61 -3.21 -2.83
CA LEU A 25 8.53 -4.25 -3.29
C LEU A 25 8.99 -3.92 -4.71
N HIS A 26 10.30 -3.92 -4.92
CA HIS A 26 10.90 -3.49 -6.18
C HIS A 26 11.93 -4.50 -6.65
N CYS A 27 12.00 -4.72 -7.96
CA CYS A 27 13.06 -5.51 -8.57
C CYS A 27 13.53 -4.76 -9.81
N LYS A 28 14.47 -5.37 -10.55
CA LYS A 28 15.02 -4.71 -11.74
C LYS A 28 13.96 -4.36 -12.78
N ASP A 29 12.85 -5.08 -12.77
CA ASP A 29 11.77 -4.84 -13.74
C ASP A 29 10.73 -3.85 -13.24
N GLY A 30 10.84 -3.36 -12.03
CA GLY A 30 9.93 -2.35 -11.48
C GLY A 30 9.29 -2.78 -10.18
N TRP A 31 8.19 -2.11 -9.85
CA TRP A 31 7.47 -2.37 -8.61
C TRP A 31 6.46 -3.49 -8.79
N VAL A 32 6.15 -4.20 -7.70
CA VAL A 32 5.21 -5.30 -7.76
C VAL A 32 3.81 -4.77 -8.06
N ILE A 33 3.11 -5.47 -8.95
CA ILE A 33 1.73 -5.13 -9.32
C ILE A 33 0.94 -6.42 -9.38
N CYS A 34 -0.28 -6.40 -8.87
CA CYS A 34 -1.17 -7.55 -8.87
C CYS A 34 -2.48 -7.20 -9.57
N ASP A 35 -3.22 -8.23 -9.96
CA ASP A 35 -4.57 -8.02 -10.49
C ASP A 35 -5.52 -7.81 -9.33
N SER A 36 -6.50 -6.94 -9.52
CA SER A 36 -7.51 -6.71 -8.50
C SER A 36 -8.38 -7.96 -8.33
N ALA A 37 -8.69 -8.29 -7.09
CA ALA A 37 -9.62 -9.38 -6.81
C ALA A 37 -11.06 -8.90 -6.81
N ILE A 38 -11.28 -7.59 -6.89
CA ILE A 38 -12.60 -6.99 -6.80
C ILE A 38 -13.06 -6.40 -8.12
N TYR A 39 -12.17 -5.72 -8.82
CA TYR A 39 -12.51 -4.99 -10.03
C TYR A 39 -11.85 -5.61 -11.25
N GLU A 40 -12.65 -5.83 -12.29
CA GLU A 40 -12.16 -6.43 -13.51
C GLU A 40 -11.21 -5.48 -14.24
N ASP A 41 -10.15 -6.03 -14.82
CA ASP A 41 -9.16 -5.26 -15.60
C ASP A 41 -8.53 -4.10 -14.83
N THR A 42 -8.38 -4.26 -13.53
CA THR A 42 -7.82 -3.23 -12.67
C THR A 42 -6.57 -3.78 -11.97
N ASP A 43 -5.54 -2.98 -11.93
CA ASP A 43 -4.31 -3.34 -11.23
C ASP A 43 -4.31 -2.81 -9.81
N VAL A 44 -3.61 -3.52 -8.92
CA VAL A 44 -3.44 -3.11 -7.52
C VAL A 44 -1.95 -3.14 -7.20
N MET A 45 -1.45 -2.08 -6.60
CA MET A 45 -0.08 -2.06 -6.12
C MET A 45 -0.08 -2.15 -4.61
N PRO A 46 0.45 -3.23 -4.03
CA PRO A 46 0.45 -3.38 -2.57
C PRO A 46 1.58 -2.59 -1.93
N PHE A 47 1.29 -2.07 -0.74
CA PHE A 47 2.27 -1.35 0.07
C PHE A 47 2.13 -1.80 1.52
N TRP A 48 3.21 -1.66 2.27
CA TRP A 48 3.22 -2.09 3.67
C TRP A 48 3.73 -0.98 4.56
N SER A 49 3.29 -0.99 5.81
CA SER A 49 3.69 0.02 6.77
C SER A 49 5.00 -0.32 7.47
N SER A 50 5.56 -1.52 7.24
CA SER A 50 6.85 -1.87 7.82
C SER A 50 7.66 -2.70 6.84
N ARG A 51 8.99 -2.64 7.00
CA ARG A 51 9.89 -3.40 6.15
C ARG A 51 9.65 -4.90 6.30
N ASP A 52 9.48 -5.37 7.52
CA ASP A 52 9.33 -6.80 7.77
C ASP A 52 8.03 -7.32 7.17
N ALA A 53 6.95 -6.55 7.24
CA ALA A 53 5.68 -6.96 6.65
C ALA A 53 5.81 -7.09 5.13
N ALA A 54 6.60 -6.23 4.50
CA ALA A 54 6.85 -6.33 3.06
C ALA A 54 7.78 -7.50 2.74
N ALA A 55 8.82 -7.67 3.55
CA ALA A 55 9.88 -8.64 3.26
C ALA A 55 9.40 -10.09 3.28
N VAL A 56 8.37 -10.40 4.06
CA VAL A 56 7.89 -11.78 4.15
C VAL A 56 7.34 -12.27 2.81
N HIS A 57 7.05 -11.37 1.89
CA HIS A 57 6.52 -11.74 0.58
C HIS A 57 7.62 -11.95 -0.47
N CYS A 58 8.89 -11.70 -0.13
CA CYS A 58 9.99 -11.83 -1.08
C CYS A 58 10.49 -13.27 -1.14
N VAL A 59 9.59 -14.19 -1.51
CA VAL A 59 9.88 -15.61 -1.62
C VAL A 59 9.21 -16.14 -2.87
N ASP A 60 9.62 -17.32 -3.31
CA ASP A 60 9.03 -18.01 -4.46
C ASP A 60 9.00 -17.09 -5.69
N GLU A 61 7.84 -16.80 -6.22
CA GLU A 61 7.72 -15.99 -7.44
C GLU A 61 8.25 -14.57 -7.23
N TRP A 62 8.30 -14.10 -6.00
CA TRP A 62 8.70 -12.74 -5.69
C TRP A 62 10.07 -12.66 -5.02
N GLU A 63 10.86 -13.73 -5.16
CA GLU A 63 12.16 -13.74 -4.48
C GLU A 63 13.13 -12.69 -4.99
N ASP A 64 12.91 -12.20 -6.21
CA ASP A 64 13.78 -11.16 -6.76
C ASP A 64 13.38 -9.75 -6.32
N PHE A 65 12.27 -9.61 -5.64
CA PHE A 65 11.86 -8.32 -5.12
C PHE A 65 12.53 -8.05 -3.78
N ALA A 66 12.72 -6.78 -3.49
CA ALA A 66 13.25 -6.35 -2.20
C ALA A 66 12.41 -5.20 -1.66
N PRO A 67 12.26 -5.10 -0.33
CA PRO A 67 11.52 -3.98 0.24
C PRO A 67 12.29 -2.69 0.06
N VAL A 68 11.60 -1.65 -0.39
CA VAL A 68 12.19 -0.33 -0.58
C VAL A 68 11.29 0.68 0.11
N SER A 69 11.90 1.55 0.92
CA SER A 69 11.12 2.55 1.63
C SER A 69 10.86 3.76 0.75
N ILE A 70 9.70 4.36 0.93
CA ILE A 70 9.30 5.57 0.24
C ILE A 70 8.95 6.58 1.32
N PRO A 71 9.57 7.76 1.33
CA PRO A 71 9.19 8.76 2.33
C PRO A 71 7.70 9.06 2.22
N LEU A 72 7.04 9.19 3.36
CA LEU A 72 5.59 9.37 3.36
C LEU A 72 5.16 10.59 2.58
N GLN A 73 5.89 11.69 2.69
CA GLN A 73 5.54 12.90 1.96
C GLN A 73 5.60 12.66 0.45
N THR A 74 6.63 11.98 -0.03
CA THR A 74 6.76 11.64 -1.44
C THR A 74 5.63 10.72 -1.86
N PHE A 75 5.28 9.76 -1.02
CA PHE A 75 4.20 8.84 -1.32
C PHE A 75 2.88 9.60 -1.52
N ILE A 76 2.57 10.53 -0.63
CA ILE A 76 1.33 11.28 -0.70
C ILE A 76 1.32 12.25 -1.89
N GLU A 77 2.44 12.94 -2.12
CA GLU A 77 2.48 14.01 -3.12
C GLU A 77 2.73 13.51 -4.53
N GLU A 78 3.39 12.38 -4.69
CA GLU A 78 3.75 11.88 -6.01
C GLU A 78 3.13 10.54 -6.33
N TRP A 79 3.27 9.56 -5.44
CA TRP A 79 2.80 8.21 -5.72
C TRP A 79 1.29 8.12 -5.82
N LEU A 80 0.58 8.72 -4.86
CA LEU A 80 -0.89 8.65 -4.90
C LEU A 80 -1.45 9.37 -6.11
N VAL A 81 -0.80 10.46 -6.50
CA VAL A 81 -1.22 11.20 -7.70
C VAL A 81 -1.02 10.35 -8.96
N ASP A 82 0.13 9.70 -9.07
CA ASP A 82 0.43 8.87 -10.23
C ASP A 82 -0.47 7.64 -10.29
N LEU A 83 -0.71 7.00 -9.15
CA LEU A 83 -1.59 5.84 -9.10
C LEU A 83 -3.02 6.21 -9.50
N ALA A 84 -3.49 7.37 -9.05
CA ALA A 84 -4.83 7.83 -9.40
C ALA A 84 -4.93 8.12 -10.90
N ARG A 85 -3.91 8.75 -11.45
CA ARG A 85 -3.89 9.04 -12.88
C ARG A 85 -3.92 7.76 -13.71
N ASP A 86 -3.20 6.75 -13.27
CA ASP A 86 -3.11 5.48 -13.99
C ASP A 86 -4.21 4.50 -13.61
N GLU A 87 -5.12 4.91 -12.72
CA GLU A 87 -6.25 4.09 -12.29
C GLU A 87 -5.81 2.78 -11.65
N VAL A 88 -4.77 2.84 -10.86
CA VAL A 88 -4.25 1.68 -10.12
C VAL A 88 -4.71 1.79 -8.67
N MET A 89 -5.31 0.71 -8.16
CA MET A 89 -5.74 0.67 -6.77
C MET A 89 -4.55 0.40 -5.86
N LEU A 90 -4.73 0.64 -4.58
CA LEU A 90 -3.68 0.45 -3.60
C LEU A 90 -4.09 -0.63 -2.61
N GLY A 91 -3.17 -1.56 -2.31
CA GLY A 91 -3.43 -2.63 -1.34
C GLY A 91 -2.61 -2.42 -0.08
N PRO A 92 -3.24 -1.90 1.00
CA PRO A 92 -2.50 -1.58 2.21
C PRO A 92 -2.31 -2.79 3.12
N ASP A 93 -1.08 -3.02 3.56
CA ASP A 93 -0.71 -4.05 4.56
C ASP A 93 -1.32 -5.43 4.29
N TRP A 94 -1.26 -5.87 3.05
CA TRP A 94 -1.75 -7.20 2.70
C TRP A 94 -0.97 -8.29 3.46
N GLY A 95 -1.71 -9.30 3.90
CA GLY A 95 -1.11 -10.42 4.61
C GLY A 95 -0.60 -11.50 3.67
N LYS A 96 -0.42 -12.70 4.23
CA LYS A 96 0.21 -13.81 3.50
C LYS A 96 -0.47 -14.16 2.20
N GLU A 97 -1.75 -13.93 2.10
CA GLU A 97 -2.49 -14.34 0.93
C GLU A 97 -2.41 -13.34 -0.21
N LEU A 98 -1.70 -12.24 0.01
CA LEU A 98 -1.53 -11.20 -1.02
C LEU A 98 -2.87 -10.74 -1.56
N SER A 99 -3.81 -10.56 -0.67
CA SER A 99 -5.11 -10.01 -1.00
C SER A 99 -5.64 -9.31 0.24
N GLY A 100 -6.67 -8.53 0.05
CA GLY A 100 -7.27 -7.81 1.14
C GLY A 100 -7.93 -6.56 0.65
N GLU A 101 -7.88 -5.52 1.43
CA GLU A 101 -8.53 -4.27 1.09
C GLU A 101 -7.87 -3.63 -0.13
N GLU A 102 -8.69 -3.04 -0.99
CA GLU A 102 -8.20 -2.27 -2.13
C GLU A 102 -8.77 -0.88 -2.01
N VAL A 103 -7.91 0.12 -2.02
CA VAL A 103 -8.28 1.50 -1.72
C VAL A 103 -7.98 2.37 -2.91
N ASP A 104 -8.91 3.27 -3.22
CA ASP A 104 -8.69 4.25 -4.28
C ASP A 104 -7.62 5.25 -3.79
N PRO A 105 -6.61 5.56 -4.62
CA PRO A 105 -5.56 6.49 -4.19
C PRO A 105 -6.06 7.87 -3.79
N VAL A 106 -7.11 8.37 -4.44
CA VAL A 106 -7.68 9.68 -4.09
C VAL A 106 -8.30 9.62 -2.70
N ASP A 107 -9.01 8.52 -2.41
CA ASP A 107 -9.61 8.35 -1.08
C ASP A 107 -8.54 8.25 -0.01
N LEU A 108 -7.45 7.55 -0.29
CA LEU A 108 -6.37 7.45 0.68
C LEU A 108 -5.72 8.80 0.91
N ALA A 109 -5.49 9.58 -0.16
CA ALA A 109 -4.91 10.91 -0.01
C ALA A 109 -5.79 11.79 0.86
N THR A 110 -7.11 11.69 0.69
CA THR A 110 -8.05 12.44 1.50
C THR A 110 -7.95 12.06 2.97
N LYS A 111 -7.81 10.76 3.23
CA LYS A 111 -7.69 10.29 4.62
C LYS A 111 -6.41 10.78 5.27
N TYR A 112 -5.31 10.86 4.53
CA TYR A 112 -4.06 11.40 5.07
C TYR A 112 -4.20 12.87 5.42
N GLN A 113 -5.10 13.60 4.78
CA GLN A 113 -5.32 15.01 5.06
C GLN A 113 -6.34 15.25 6.15
N ASP A 114 -7.05 14.20 6.58
CA ASP A 114 -8.11 14.34 7.58
C ASP A 114 -7.50 14.54 8.96
N PRO A 115 -7.74 15.68 9.62
CA PRO A 115 -7.13 15.92 10.92
C PRO A 115 -7.58 14.95 12.01
N THR A 116 -8.72 14.32 11.86
CA THR A 116 -9.17 13.36 12.88
C THR A 116 -8.32 12.10 12.87
N LEU A 117 -7.57 11.85 11.80
CA LEU A 117 -6.71 10.69 11.73
C LEU A 117 -5.29 10.97 12.22
N LEU A 118 -5.03 12.20 12.67
CA LEU A 118 -3.71 12.57 13.16
C LEU A 118 -3.43 12.13 14.59
N ASN A 119 -4.42 11.65 15.28
CA ASN A 119 -4.26 11.24 16.68
C ASN A 119 -3.99 9.78 16.84
#